data_42c07299a4f26a15e57bb59e89869c10
#
_entry.id   42c07299a4f26a15e57bb59e89869c10
#
_cell.length_a   1.000
_cell.length_b   1.000
_cell.length_c   1.000
_cell.angle_alpha   90.00
_cell.angle_beta   90.00
_cell.angle_gamma   90.00
#
_symmetry.space_group_name_H-M   'P 1'
#
loop_
_entity.id
_entity.type
_entity.pdbx_description
1 polymer ?
#
loop_
_entity_poly.entity_id
_entity_poly.type
_entity_poly.pdbx_seq_one_letter_code
_entity_poly.pdbx_strand_id
1 'polypeptide(L)'
;HLLPLTSYLSPLTSHLLPLTSYLSLQEIRLILHLPLQHVALRVEGTIDADKFTVSGRGELHLSVLIEEMRREGYELAVSRPQVILKHVNGQTLEPYELLDVDVKEENQGSVMDALGQRHAEMRNMVPDGKGRVRLDFYIPSRGLIGFQNEFMNLTSGTGIMCHTFEKYDKFLGGDIGRRKNGVLISNATGKALGYALWY
;
A
#
# COMPACT_ATOMS: atom_id res chain seq x y z
N HIS A 1 -2.68 33.52 22.70
CA HIS A 1 -1.62 33.05 21.80
C HIS A 1 -1.90 31.60 21.41
N LEU A 2 -2.71 31.42 20.38
CA LEU A 2 -2.92 30.14 19.71
C LEU A 2 -1.85 30.04 18.63
N LEU A 3 -0.88 29.14 18.83
CA LEU A 3 0.06 28.74 17.78
C LEU A 3 -0.68 27.90 16.73
N PRO A 4 -0.43 28.09 15.44
CA PRO A 4 -1.10 27.31 14.40
C PRO A 4 -0.62 25.84 14.44
N LEU A 5 -1.57 24.92 14.53
CA LEU A 5 -1.42 23.46 14.53
C LEU A 5 -0.97 22.89 13.15
N THR A 6 -0.17 23.63 12.38
CA THR A 6 0.22 23.24 11.02
C THR A 6 1.55 22.50 10.91
N SER A 7 2.24 22.22 12.02
CA SER A 7 3.61 21.67 11.97
C SER A 7 3.77 20.18 12.32
N TYR A 8 2.71 19.41 12.52
CA TYR A 8 2.78 17.99 12.86
C TYR A 8 1.96 17.05 11.96
N LEU A 9 1.65 17.47 10.74
CA LEU A 9 1.21 16.53 9.73
C LEU A 9 2.45 15.92 9.09
N SER A 10 2.86 14.74 9.59
CA SER A 10 3.73 13.85 8.85
C SER A 10 3.24 13.76 7.41
N PRO A 11 4.10 13.81 6.38
CA PRO A 11 3.66 13.75 5.01
C PRO A 11 2.83 12.48 4.82
N LEU A 12 1.57 12.67 4.45
CA LEU A 12 0.65 11.59 4.13
C LEU A 12 1.24 10.84 2.93
N THR A 13 1.85 9.70 3.17
CA THR A 13 2.03 8.68 2.13
C THR A 13 0.65 8.16 1.82
N SER A 14 -0.02 8.81 0.90
CA SER A 14 -1.43 8.57 0.68
C SER A 14 -1.59 7.74 -0.57
N HIS A 15 -2.25 6.61 -0.39
CA HIS A 15 -2.76 5.80 -1.48
C HIS A 15 -4.14 6.33 -1.87
N LEU A 16 -4.34 6.59 -3.15
CA LEU A 16 -5.62 6.98 -3.72
C LEU A 16 -6.40 5.71 -4.09
N LEU A 17 -7.60 5.55 -3.57
CA LEU A 17 -8.57 4.58 -4.03
C LEU A 17 -9.75 5.32 -4.65
N PRO A 18 -10.00 5.22 -5.95
CA PRO A 18 -11.31 5.55 -6.45
C PRO A 18 -12.31 4.48 -5.98
N LEU A 19 -13.25 4.90 -5.14
CA LEU A 19 -14.40 4.13 -4.72
C LEU A 19 -15.55 4.45 -5.65
N THR A 20 -16.09 3.44 -6.34
CA THR A 20 -17.38 3.52 -7.00
C THR A 20 -18.43 2.99 -6.02
N SER A 21 -19.30 3.86 -5.54
CA SER A 21 -20.42 3.44 -4.69
C SER A 21 -21.69 4.22 -5.08
N TYR A 22 -22.85 3.62 -4.87
CA TYR A 22 -24.15 4.30 -4.98
C TYR A 22 -24.41 5.28 -3.82
N LEU A 23 -23.40 5.62 -3.04
CA LEU A 23 -23.47 6.50 -1.89
C LEU A 23 -23.35 7.96 -2.30
N SER A 24 -24.17 8.80 -1.69
CA SER A 24 -23.99 10.25 -1.80
C SER A 24 -22.75 10.71 -0.99
N LEU A 25 -22.16 11.83 -1.38
CA LEU A 25 -21.07 12.48 -0.61
C LEU A 25 -21.42 12.72 0.86
N GLN A 26 -22.70 12.90 1.16
CA GLN A 26 -23.19 13.12 2.53
C GLN A 26 -23.10 11.84 3.36
N GLU A 27 -23.44 10.68 2.79
CA GLU A 27 -23.36 9.39 3.47
C GLU A 27 -21.92 8.98 3.72
N ILE A 28 -21.02 9.14 2.75
CA ILE A 28 -19.59 8.90 2.94
C ILE A 28 -19.02 9.85 4.00
N ARG A 29 -19.41 11.13 4.00
CA ARG A 29 -19.01 12.08 5.05
C ARG A 29 -19.58 11.71 6.42
N LEU A 30 -20.76 11.15 6.48
CA LEU A 30 -21.38 10.69 7.74
C LEU A 30 -20.61 9.51 8.33
N ILE A 31 -20.21 8.55 7.50
CA ILE A 31 -19.34 7.42 7.89
C ILE A 31 -17.98 7.92 8.39
N LEU A 32 -17.40 8.91 7.73
CA LEU A 32 -16.14 9.54 8.12
C LEU A 32 -16.26 10.43 9.37
N HIS A 33 -17.48 10.84 9.75
CA HIS A 33 -17.77 11.63 10.96
C HIS A 33 -18.04 10.76 12.20
N LEU A 34 -18.09 9.43 12.07
CA LEU A 34 -18.09 8.54 13.21
C LEU A 34 -16.80 8.74 14.01
N PRO A 35 -16.90 8.91 15.35
CA PRO A 35 -15.86 9.58 16.12
C PRO A 35 -14.57 8.78 16.21
N LEU A 36 -13.45 9.45 16.00
CA LEU A 36 -12.10 9.12 16.45
C LEU A 36 -11.16 8.28 15.59
N GLN A 37 -11.59 7.62 14.52
CA GLN A 37 -10.65 6.76 13.77
C GLN A 37 -10.20 7.31 12.40
N HIS A 38 -10.89 8.29 11.84
CA HIS A 38 -10.67 8.72 10.45
C HIS A 38 -10.04 10.11 10.25
N VAL A 39 -9.39 10.67 11.25
CA VAL A 39 -8.76 12.02 11.19
C VAL A 39 -7.79 12.21 10.02
N ALA A 40 -7.26 11.11 9.47
CA ALA A 40 -6.28 11.14 8.39
C ALA A 40 -6.82 10.69 7.03
N LEU A 41 -8.14 10.51 6.88
CA LEU A 41 -8.77 10.21 5.60
C LEU A 41 -9.24 11.50 4.93
N ARG A 42 -9.03 11.60 3.62
CA ARG A 42 -9.54 12.70 2.79
C ARG A 42 -10.37 12.10 1.67
N VAL A 43 -11.60 12.60 1.51
CA VAL A 43 -12.52 12.18 0.46
C VAL A 43 -12.80 13.35 -0.47
N GLU A 44 -12.64 13.10 -1.75
CA GLU A 44 -12.90 14.06 -2.83
C GLU A 44 -13.88 13.43 -3.82
N GLY A 45 -14.92 14.19 -4.20
CA GLY A 45 -15.81 13.82 -5.30
C GLY A 45 -15.07 13.92 -6.63
N THR A 46 -15.37 13.04 -7.55
CA THR A 46 -14.89 13.11 -8.93
C THR A 46 -15.94 13.79 -9.83
N ILE A 47 -15.63 13.92 -11.11
CA ILE A 47 -16.58 14.44 -12.12
C ILE A 47 -17.82 13.54 -12.22
N ASP A 48 -17.64 12.24 -12.02
CA ASP A 48 -18.72 11.26 -11.96
C ASP A 48 -19.36 11.27 -10.55
N ALA A 49 -20.66 11.46 -10.48
CA ALA A 49 -21.39 11.61 -9.20
C ALA A 49 -21.27 10.37 -8.28
N ASP A 50 -21.03 9.19 -8.88
CA ASP A 50 -20.98 7.89 -8.19
C ASP A 50 -19.55 7.45 -7.83
N LYS A 51 -18.55 8.27 -8.11
CA LYS A 51 -17.14 7.94 -7.86
C LYS A 51 -16.51 8.92 -6.89
N PHE A 52 -15.75 8.37 -5.95
CA PHE A 52 -15.03 9.15 -4.95
C PHE A 52 -13.56 8.75 -4.92
N THR A 53 -12.72 9.74 -4.69
CA THR A 53 -11.31 9.51 -4.44
C THR A 53 -11.06 9.61 -2.95
N VAL A 54 -10.60 8.51 -2.36
CA VAL A 54 -10.29 8.45 -0.93
C VAL A 54 -8.78 8.35 -0.75
N SER A 55 -8.23 9.27 0.03
CA SER A 55 -6.80 9.29 0.36
C SER A 55 -6.60 8.93 1.83
N GLY A 56 -5.67 8.04 2.11
CA GLY A 56 -5.34 7.60 3.47
C GLY A 56 -3.82 7.46 3.67
N ARG A 57 -3.40 7.15 4.88
CA ARG A 57 -1.98 7.00 5.23
C ARG A 57 -1.32 5.77 4.60
N GLY A 58 -2.09 4.76 4.22
CA GLY A 58 -1.60 3.52 3.64
C GLY A 58 -2.72 2.52 3.38
N GLU A 59 -2.35 1.36 2.86
CA GLU A 59 -3.30 0.30 2.48
C GLU A 59 -4.16 -0.17 3.65
N LEU A 60 -3.56 -0.36 4.82
CA LEU A 60 -4.29 -0.80 6.02
C LEU A 60 -5.38 0.20 6.43
N HIS A 61 -5.09 1.49 6.37
CA HIS A 61 -6.06 2.53 6.73
C HIS A 61 -7.26 2.55 5.78
N LEU A 62 -7.00 2.35 4.49
CA LEU A 62 -8.05 2.25 3.48
C LEU A 62 -8.86 0.94 3.60
N SER A 63 -8.19 -0.18 3.92
CA SER A 63 -8.89 -1.47 4.12
C SER A 63 -9.81 -1.46 5.34
N VAL A 64 -9.44 -0.78 6.42
CA VAL A 64 -10.32 -0.59 7.59
C VAL A 64 -11.59 0.16 7.19
N LEU A 65 -11.47 1.27 6.44
CA LEU A 65 -12.63 2.00 5.94
C LEU A 65 -13.54 1.11 5.08
N ILE A 66 -12.96 0.36 4.14
CA ILE A 66 -13.72 -0.55 3.26
C ILE A 66 -14.48 -1.59 4.08
N GLU A 67 -13.84 -2.16 5.10
CA GLU A 67 -14.44 -3.16 5.97
C GLU A 67 -15.60 -2.57 6.81
N GLU A 68 -15.43 -1.36 7.33
CA GLU A 68 -16.49 -0.67 8.06
C GLU A 68 -17.70 -0.38 7.16
N MET A 69 -17.47 0.12 5.94
CA MET A 69 -18.53 0.34 4.97
C MET A 69 -19.30 -0.96 4.64
N ARG A 70 -18.57 -2.07 4.48
CA ARG A 70 -19.18 -3.38 4.23
C ARG A 70 -20.01 -3.86 5.42
N ARG A 71 -19.56 -3.65 6.65
CA ARG A 71 -20.31 -4.01 7.88
C ARG A 71 -21.60 -3.21 8.03
N GLU A 72 -21.61 -1.97 7.56
CA GLU A 72 -22.80 -1.12 7.53
C GLU A 72 -23.75 -1.47 6.38
N GLY A 73 -23.39 -2.42 5.52
CA GLY A 73 -24.24 -2.94 4.44
C GLY A 73 -24.11 -2.19 3.12
N TYR A 74 -23.07 -1.36 2.95
CA TYR A 74 -22.85 -0.67 1.69
C TYR A 74 -22.20 -1.58 0.65
N GLU A 75 -22.73 -1.55 -0.57
CA GLU A 75 -22.10 -2.16 -1.73
C GLU A 75 -21.12 -1.16 -2.37
N LEU A 76 -19.87 -1.60 -2.59
CA LEU A 76 -18.84 -0.75 -3.15
C LEU A 76 -17.89 -1.52 -4.07
N ALA A 77 -17.39 -0.86 -5.09
CA ALA A 77 -16.34 -1.34 -5.95
C ALA A 77 -15.08 -0.51 -5.69
N VAL A 78 -13.95 -1.18 -5.47
CA VAL A 78 -12.68 -0.57 -5.13
C VAL A 78 -11.71 -0.73 -6.30
N SER A 79 -11.10 0.35 -6.75
CA SER A 79 -10.03 0.28 -7.73
C SER A 79 -8.67 0.01 -7.08
N ARG A 80 -7.64 -0.08 -7.89
CA ARG A 80 -6.27 -0.19 -7.39
C ARG A 80 -5.85 1.03 -6.60
N PRO A 81 -5.15 0.86 -5.45
CA PRO A 81 -4.50 1.95 -4.77
C PRO A 81 -3.40 2.57 -5.64
N GLN A 82 -3.29 3.89 -5.58
CA GLN A 82 -2.27 4.66 -6.28
C GLN A 82 -1.57 5.57 -5.28
N VAL A 83 -0.27 5.77 -5.48
CA VAL A 83 0.49 6.74 -4.67
C VAL A 83 0.17 8.16 -5.13
N ILE A 84 0.15 9.12 -4.20
CA ILE A 84 -0.05 10.53 -4.54
C ILE A 84 1.25 11.10 -5.09
N LEU A 85 1.19 11.53 -6.34
CA LEU A 85 2.30 12.23 -7.00
C LEU A 85 2.25 13.71 -6.68
N LYS A 86 3.42 14.34 -6.61
CA LYS A 86 3.55 15.79 -6.50
C LYS A 86 4.16 16.37 -7.78
N HIS A 87 3.64 17.49 -8.22
CA HIS A 87 4.20 18.23 -9.34
C HIS A 87 4.85 19.51 -8.81
N VAL A 88 6.17 19.60 -8.88
CA VAL A 88 6.96 20.73 -8.41
C VAL A 88 7.89 21.18 -9.53
N ASN A 89 7.82 22.45 -9.91
CA ASN A 89 8.67 23.05 -10.96
C ASN A 89 8.69 22.27 -12.29
N GLY A 90 7.53 21.73 -12.69
CA GLY A 90 7.41 20.92 -13.93
C GLY A 90 7.95 19.49 -13.84
N GLN A 91 8.42 19.07 -12.69
CA GLN A 91 8.85 17.69 -12.43
C GLN A 91 7.79 16.95 -11.63
N THR A 92 7.55 15.69 -12.01
CA THR A 92 6.70 14.77 -11.24
C THR A 92 7.56 14.05 -10.22
N LEU A 93 7.15 14.11 -8.96
CA LEU A 93 7.79 13.45 -7.84
C LEU A 93 6.87 12.37 -7.27
N GLU A 94 7.46 11.25 -6.87
CA GLU A 94 6.78 10.17 -6.18
C GLU A 94 7.34 9.98 -4.76
N PRO A 95 6.54 9.45 -3.81
CA PRO A 95 7.01 9.18 -2.47
C PRO A 95 7.97 7.98 -2.46
N TYR A 96 9.04 8.11 -1.68
CA TYR A 96 10.03 7.05 -1.43
C TYR A 96 10.06 6.71 0.04
N GLU A 97 10.35 5.45 0.31
CA GLU A 97 10.40 4.89 1.65
C GLU A 97 11.75 4.21 1.90
N LEU A 98 12.19 4.28 3.14
CA LEU A 98 13.24 3.41 3.66
C LEU A 98 12.58 2.10 4.09
N LEU A 99 13.06 1.00 3.54
CA LEU A 99 12.59 -0.34 3.80
C LEU A 99 13.69 -1.13 4.50
N ASP A 100 13.42 -1.53 5.74
CA ASP A 100 14.26 -2.42 6.52
C ASP A 100 13.71 -3.84 6.44
N VAL A 101 14.54 -4.78 6.05
CA VAL A 101 14.17 -6.18 5.87
C VAL A 101 15.13 -7.06 6.67
N ASP A 102 14.61 -7.92 7.52
CA ASP A 102 15.37 -8.92 8.26
C ASP A 102 14.94 -10.32 7.81
N VAL A 103 15.85 -11.05 7.18
CA VAL A 103 15.59 -12.35 6.57
C VAL A 103 16.69 -13.35 6.89
N LYS A 104 16.39 -14.64 6.75
CA LYS A 104 17.41 -15.68 6.77
C LYS A 104 18.33 -15.56 5.56
N GLU A 105 19.61 -15.89 5.73
CA GLU A 105 20.61 -15.89 4.66
C GLU A 105 20.18 -16.68 3.43
N GLU A 106 19.50 -17.80 3.62
CA GLU A 106 18.96 -18.65 2.52
C GLU A 106 17.95 -17.92 1.62
N ASN A 107 17.18 -16.96 2.17
CA ASN A 107 16.13 -16.24 1.47
C ASN A 107 16.60 -14.89 0.91
N GLN A 108 17.82 -14.47 1.26
CA GLN A 108 18.37 -13.16 0.90
C GLN A 108 18.31 -12.92 -0.61
N GLY A 109 18.80 -13.86 -1.43
CA GLY A 109 18.86 -13.71 -2.88
C GLY A 109 17.47 -13.49 -3.49
N SER A 110 16.50 -14.32 -3.13
CA SER A 110 15.13 -14.22 -3.64
C SER A 110 14.46 -12.90 -3.29
N VAL A 111 14.70 -12.39 -2.07
CA VAL A 111 14.14 -11.11 -1.62
C VAL A 111 14.81 -9.94 -2.34
N MET A 112 16.13 -9.99 -2.53
CA MET A 112 16.88 -8.96 -3.27
C MET A 112 16.41 -8.89 -4.73
N ASP A 113 16.23 -10.01 -5.40
CA ASP A 113 15.74 -10.08 -6.79
C ASP A 113 14.33 -9.50 -6.90
N ALA A 114 13.43 -9.87 -6.00
CA ALA A 114 12.06 -9.37 -5.98
C ALA A 114 12.00 -7.85 -5.73
N LEU A 115 12.83 -7.33 -4.82
CA LEU A 115 12.93 -5.90 -4.55
C LEU A 115 13.60 -5.15 -5.70
N GLY A 116 14.60 -5.73 -6.36
CA GLY A 116 15.24 -5.16 -7.54
C GLY A 116 14.25 -4.95 -8.70
N GLN A 117 13.36 -5.91 -8.94
CA GLN A 117 12.27 -5.80 -9.94
C GLN A 117 11.27 -4.69 -9.60
N ARG A 118 11.25 -4.23 -8.34
CA ARG A 118 10.39 -3.16 -7.83
C ARG A 118 11.11 -1.81 -7.70
N HIS A 119 12.28 -1.70 -8.34
CA HIS A 119 13.14 -0.50 -8.32
C HIS A 119 13.64 -0.11 -6.93
N ALA A 120 13.84 -1.10 -6.06
CA ALA A 120 14.50 -0.86 -4.79
C ALA A 120 16.02 -0.72 -4.99
N GLU A 121 16.60 0.29 -4.36
CA GLU A 121 18.05 0.49 -4.28
C GLU A 121 18.53 0.01 -2.92
N MET A 122 19.43 -0.98 -2.91
CA MET A 122 20.05 -1.44 -1.67
C MET A 122 21.01 -0.37 -1.13
N ARG A 123 20.81 0.00 0.13
CA ARG A 123 21.67 0.98 0.84
C ARG A 123 22.69 0.30 1.72
N ASN A 124 22.27 -0.76 2.43
CA ASN A 124 23.11 -1.41 3.41
C ASN A 124 22.74 -2.90 3.53
N MET A 125 23.71 -3.69 3.99
CA MET A 125 23.53 -5.12 4.28
C MET A 125 24.39 -5.48 5.49
N VAL A 126 23.77 -5.98 6.55
CA VAL A 126 24.44 -6.34 7.80
C VAL A 126 24.05 -7.75 8.20
N PRO A 127 24.96 -8.74 8.05
CA PRO A 127 24.74 -10.08 8.59
C PRO A 127 24.85 -10.06 10.12
N ASP A 128 24.01 -10.81 10.82
CA ASP A 128 24.02 -10.93 12.28
C ASP A 128 25.01 -11.99 12.79
N GLY A 129 25.62 -12.76 11.87
CA GLY A 129 26.50 -13.88 12.18
C GLY A 129 25.79 -15.10 12.81
N LYS A 130 24.45 -15.11 12.83
CA LYS A 130 23.60 -16.20 13.36
C LYS A 130 22.64 -16.77 12.31
N GLY A 131 22.93 -16.49 11.03
CA GLY A 131 22.14 -16.98 9.90
C GLY A 131 21.00 -16.05 9.47
N ARG A 132 21.00 -14.80 9.93
CA ARG A 132 20.09 -13.76 9.47
C ARG A 132 20.87 -12.57 8.91
N VAL A 133 20.22 -11.86 7.99
CA VAL A 133 20.78 -10.66 7.35
C VAL A 133 19.73 -9.56 7.41
N ARG A 134 20.16 -8.40 7.84
CA ARG A 134 19.40 -7.16 7.71
C ARG A 134 19.78 -6.44 6.44
N LEU A 135 18.79 -6.06 5.66
CA LEU A 135 18.93 -5.35 4.38
C LEU A 135 18.14 -4.05 4.46
N ASP A 136 18.80 -2.95 4.15
CA ASP A 136 18.20 -1.63 4.12
C ASP A 136 18.07 -1.18 2.65
N PHE A 137 16.87 -0.84 2.22
CA PHE A 137 16.57 -0.40 0.85
C PHE A 137 15.92 0.98 0.83
N TYR A 138 16.13 1.66 -0.28
CA TYR A 138 15.41 2.86 -0.68
C TYR A 138 14.51 2.50 -1.86
N ILE A 139 13.19 2.64 -1.70
CA ILE A 139 12.21 2.11 -2.64
C ILE A 139 11.07 3.11 -2.87
N PRO A 140 10.57 3.27 -4.11
CA PRO A 140 9.35 4.03 -4.33
C PRO A 140 8.16 3.34 -3.64
N SER A 141 7.31 4.10 -2.94
CA SER A 141 6.15 3.55 -2.18
C SER A 141 5.24 2.67 -3.04
N ARG A 142 5.09 2.97 -4.34
CA ARG A 142 4.32 2.12 -5.26
C ARG A 142 4.94 0.72 -5.45
N GLY A 143 6.24 0.55 -5.22
CA GLY A 143 6.93 -0.74 -5.24
C GLY A 143 6.55 -1.63 -4.05
N LEU A 144 6.12 -1.04 -2.93
CA LEU A 144 5.68 -1.78 -1.74
C LEU A 144 4.23 -2.23 -1.82
N ILE A 145 3.41 -1.62 -2.68
CA ILE A 145 2.01 -2.01 -2.85
C ILE A 145 1.91 -3.48 -3.23
N GLY A 146 1.24 -4.27 -2.37
CA GLY A 146 1.05 -5.71 -2.55
C GLY A 146 2.32 -6.57 -2.37
N PHE A 147 3.45 -5.99 -1.97
CA PHE A 147 4.69 -6.74 -1.75
C PHE A 147 4.66 -7.59 -0.48
N GLN A 148 3.90 -7.20 0.54
CA GLN A 148 3.81 -7.91 1.82
C GLN A 148 3.54 -9.42 1.66
N ASN A 149 2.56 -9.79 0.84
CA ASN A 149 2.21 -11.19 0.63
C ASN A 149 3.31 -11.97 -0.11
N GLU A 150 3.94 -11.34 -1.10
CA GLU A 150 5.07 -11.92 -1.84
C GLU A 150 6.25 -12.14 -0.90
N PHE A 151 6.59 -11.14 -0.09
CA PHE A 151 7.63 -11.23 0.92
C PHE A 151 7.40 -12.36 1.94
N MET A 152 6.18 -12.49 2.45
CA MET A 152 5.83 -13.58 3.37
C MET A 152 5.99 -14.95 2.72
N ASN A 153 5.65 -15.09 1.44
CA ASN A 153 5.86 -16.33 0.70
C ASN A 153 7.35 -16.62 0.47
N LEU A 154 8.14 -15.63 0.05
CA LEU A 154 9.58 -15.77 -0.20
C LEU A 154 10.36 -16.15 1.06
N THR A 155 9.91 -15.68 2.21
CA THR A 155 10.56 -15.92 3.50
C THR A 155 9.91 -17.03 4.32
N SER A 156 8.91 -17.73 3.76
CA SER A 156 8.12 -18.76 4.48
C SER A 156 7.58 -18.24 5.84
N GLY A 157 7.19 -16.97 5.87
CA GLY A 157 6.65 -16.30 7.06
C GLY A 157 7.68 -15.91 8.13
N THR A 158 8.97 -16.14 7.91
CA THR A 158 10.02 -15.89 8.91
C THR A 158 10.68 -14.52 8.79
N GLY A 159 10.43 -13.80 7.68
CA GLY A 159 10.97 -12.47 7.42
C GLY A 159 10.24 -11.39 8.21
N ILE A 160 10.96 -10.35 8.58
CA ILE A 160 10.42 -9.15 9.20
C ILE A 160 10.65 -7.99 8.23
N MET A 161 9.63 -7.19 8.00
CA MET A 161 9.68 -6.04 7.11
C MET A 161 9.09 -4.83 7.81
N CYS A 162 9.83 -3.72 7.80
CA CYS A 162 9.41 -2.43 8.29
C CYS A 162 9.73 -1.36 7.27
N HIS A 163 8.85 -0.41 7.06
CA HIS A 163 9.09 0.69 6.13
C HIS A 163 8.65 2.02 6.71
N THR A 164 9.36 3.08 6.36
CA THR A 164 9.08 4.44 6.80
C THR A 164 9.23 5.42 5.64
N PHE A 165 8.32 6.39 5.58
CA PHE A 165 8.42 7.46 4.58
C PHE A 165 9.70 8.26 4.77
N GLU A 166 10.44 8.48 3.68
CA GLU A 166 11.66 9.31 3.70
C GLU A 166 11.40 10.68 3.05
N LYS A 167 11.15 10.70 1.75
CA LYS A 167 10.98 11.93 0.97
C LYS A 167 10.24 11.70 -0.34
N TYR A 168 9.90 12.80 -1.01
CA TYR A 168 9.51 12.76 -2.41
C TYR A 168 10.75 12.88 -3.29
N ASP A 169 10.88 12.01 -4.27
CA ASP A 169 11.97 12.00 -5.23
C ASP A 169 11.43 11.80 -6.66
N LYS A 170 12.32 11.84 -7.63
CA LYS A 170 11.98 11.78 -9.05
C LYS A 170 11.15 10.53 -9.39
N PHE A 171 10.06 10.73 -10.11
CA PHE A 171 9.25 9.65 -10.63
C PHE A 171 10.00 8.86 -11.70
N LEU A 172 10.23 7.58 -11.47
CA LEU A 172 10.98 6.71 -12.39
C LEU A 172 10.18 6.26 -13.60
N GLY A 173 8.86 6.50 -13.61
CA GLY A 173 7.98 6.00 -14.68
C GLY A 173 7.77 4.49 -14.60
N GLY A 174 7.07 3.96 -15.62
CA GLY A 174 6.79 2.52 -15.75
C GLY A 174 5.82 1.97 -14.70
N ASP A 175 5.39 0.74 -14.93
CA ASP A 175 4.56 -0.03 -13.99
C ASP A 175 5.47 -0.90 -13.10
N ILE A 176 5.37 -0.76 -11.79
CA ILE A 176 6.12 -1.55 -10.82
C ILE A 176 5.18 -2.56 -10.16
N GLY A 177 5.66 -3.80 -10.02
CA GLY A 177 4.97 -4.82 -9.23
C GLY A 177 3.55 -5.16 -9.70
N ARG A 178 3.25 -4.93 -10.97
CA ARG A 178 1.92 -5.13 -11.52
C ARG A 178 1.58 -6.61 -11.62
N ARG A 179 0.56 -7.06 -10.90
CA ARG A 179 0.00 -8.39 -11.10
C ARG A 179 -0.60 -8.48 -12.49
N LYS A 180 -0.16 -9.44 -13.29
CA LYS A 180 -0.63 -9.66 -14.67
C LYS A 180 -1.98 -10.40 -14.72
N ASN A 181 -2.21 -11.31 -13.76
CA ASN A 181 -3.35 -12.21 -13.72
C ASN A 181 -4.27 -11.90 -12.55
N GLY A 182 -5.51 -12.39 -12.61
CA GLY A 182 -6.46 -12.35 -11.49
C GLY A 182 -6.04 -13.24 -10.32
N VAL A 183 -6.91 -13.37 -9.33
CA VAL A 183 -6.70 -14.17 -8.12
C VAL A 183 -7.87 -15.10 -7.94
N LEU A 184 -7.58 -16.35 -7.64
CA LEU A 184 -8.56 -17.28 -7.12
C LEU A 184 -8.54 -17.18 -5.58
N ILE A 185 -9.69 -16.92 -4.99
CA ILE A 185 -9.85 -16.83 -3.54
C ILE A 185 -10.51 -18.11 -3.07
N SER A 186 -9.83 -18.84 -2.15
CA SER A 186 -10.42 -20.01 -1.50
C SER A 186 -11.59 -19.55 -0.62
N ASN A 187 -12.77 -20.09 -0.86
CA ASN A 187 -13.98 -19.77 -0.12
C ASN A 187 -14.30 -20.78 0.99
N ALA A 188 -13.66 -21.96 0.96
CA ALA A 188 -13.86 -23.00 1.95
C ALA A 188 -12.60 -23.85 2.12
N THR A 189 -12.50 -24.52 3.25
CA THR A 189 -11.45 -25.51 3.47
C THR A 189 -11.72 -26.76 2.61
N GLY A 190 -10.72 -27.19 1.84
CA GLY A 190 -10.87 -28.34 0.96
C GLY A 190 -9.61 -28.62 0.16
N LYS A 191 -9.67 -29.69 -0.64
CA LYS A 191 -8.58 -30.08 -1.55
C LYS A 191 -8.80 -29.43 -2.90
N ALA A 192 -7.87 -28.58 -3.35
CA ALA A 192 -7.88 -28.01 -4.69
C ALA A 192 -7.54 -29.09 -5.72
N LEU A 193 -8.39 -29.26 -6.73
CA LEU A 193 -8.16 -30.17 -7.85
C LEU A 193 -7.75 -29.37 -9.08
N GLY A 194 -6.67 -29.78 -9.75
CA GLY A 194 -6.16 -29.11 -10.93
C GLY A 194 -7.22 -28.91 -12.02
N TYR A 195 -8.10 -29.88 -12.23
CA TYR A 195 -9.21 -29.76 -13.17
C TYR A 195 -10.20 -28.65 -12.83
N ALA A 196 -10.52 -28.47 -11.55
CA ALA A 196 -11.43 -27.42 -11.07
C ALA A 196 -10.81 -25.99 -11.12
N LEU A 197 -9.49 -25.91 -11.21
CA LEU A 197 -8.77 -24.63 -11.32
C LEU A 197 -8.57 -24.19 -12.77
N TRP A 198 -8.81 -25.09 -13.74
CA TRP A 198 -8.63 -24.83 -15.17
C TRP A 198 -9.87 -24.20 -15.83
N TYR A 199 -11.02 -24.29 -15.19
CA TYR A 199 -12.29 -23.69 -15.61
C TYR A 199 -12.41 -22.30 -14.96
#